data_3f28cb457ab4207df79318936927f0e7
#
_entry.id   3f28cb457ab4207df79318936927f0e7
#
_cell.length_a   1.000
_cell.length_b   1.000
_cell.length_c   1.000
_cell.angle_alpha   90.00
_cell.angle_beta   90.00
_cell.angle_gamma   90.00
#
_symmetry.space_group_name_H-M   'P 1'
#
loop_
_entity.id
_entity.type
_entity.pdbx_description
1 polymer ?
#
loop_
_entity_poly.entity_id
_entity_poly.type
_entity_poly.pdbx_seq_one_letter_code
_entity_poly.pdbx_strand_id
1 'polypeptide(L)'
;FISEPTTFHNAGFEWEITGDDNRNAEVRVWYRQAGGSDWRAAQPLLRIGDEKVWRAKEFLEYWTPRMFAGSLFDLEPGTRYECRFEMTDPDGVEGARSTTVMIETRLPPRPSSEGRVLHVYPPNHEGPKEEPSFTGLLQAYYGPGLGDWDVVRTRPVSAGDTILVHAGLYQADRRDYVNPHQIPFFGSYVLTRDGTAENPITIKAAGDGEVIFDGDNVFKLFDVMAADHHLFEGITVRNAEIAFYAGLKDVLGCSGLTVQNCRIEDVGIGVHTEWAGSKHFYIADNVMIGRDDHYRLNGWNGMTTYGASPVNSYYGVKVYGQGHVICHNKVSFFHDGICVSTYGLPEPELDEKCVSIDIYNNDIYLSVDDFIETDGGVHNIRVLRNRGFNAAHHGLSAQPMFGGPVYFIRNLVYHVPFGGAIKTGGANPAGVLVYHNTFVAETAATGISNAHYRNNLFLGRDHPDKPLFRQKNYTRYSTMDYNGYRPHQLGDLIAWAMPTDALRSYESPLPYRSFSSLAAFRSATGQERHGIEIDESIFERMRLPDYRRPHKPYQPEAIDFRLRKGAAAVDAGLILPNINDGYTGRAPDLGAIERGEDAVIYGPRGPGAE
;
A
#
# COMPACT_ATOMS: atom_id res chain seq x y z
N PHE A 1 1.82 25.97 -2.70
CA PHE A 1 1.07 24.90 -3.35
C PHE A 1 2.03 23.92 -4.01
N ILE A 2 1.84 22.64 -3.79
CA ILE A 2 2.72 21.56 -4.26
C ILE A 2 1.86 20.55 -5.02
N SER A 3 2.35 20.09 -6.17
CA SER A 3 1.88 18.88 -6.84
C SER A 3 2.88 17.78 -6.58
N GLU A 4 2.46 16.71 -5.92
CA GLU A 4 3.29 15.53 -5.68
C GLU A 4 3.54 14.74 -6.96
N PRO A 5 4.52 13.83 -7.01
CA PRO A 5 4.67 12.91 -8.14
C PRO A 5 3.38 12.13 -8.41
N THR A 6 2.91 12.18 -9.66
CA THR A 6 1.73 11.40 -10.06
C THR A 6 2.04 9.91 -10.10
N THR A 7 1.03 9.09 -9.91
CA THR A 7 1.07 7.66 -10.24
C THR A 7 0.41 7.40 -11.60
N PHE A 8 -0.02 6.18 -11.87
CA PHE A 8 -0.71 5.87 -13.14
C PHE A 8 -2.16 6.38 -13.16
N HIS A 9 -2.81 6.37 -12.00
CA HIS A 9 -4.24 6.66 -11.87
C HIS A 9 -4.56 7.75 -10.84
N ASN A 10 -3.56 8.29 -10.15
CA ASN A 10 -3.82 9.22 -9.06
C ASN A 10 -2.81 10.37 -9.04
N ALA A 11 -3.22 11.48 -8.43
CA ALA A 11 -2.37 12.65 -8.21
C ALA A 11 -2.58 13.22 -6.82
N GLY A 12 -1.51 13.58 -6.12
CA GLY A 12 -1.52 14.18 -4.79
C GLY A 12 -1.21 15.68 -4.85
N PHE A 13 -1.79 16.42 -3.90
CA PHE A 13 -1.61 17.88 -3.80
C PHE A 13 -1.52 18.31 -2.35
N GLU A 14 -0.72 19.37 -2.12
CA GLU A 14 -0.56 20.02 -0.83
C GLU A 14 -0.68 21.53 -0.98
N TRP A 15 -1.32 22.19 0.00
CA TRP A 15 -1.41 23.64 0.07
C TRP A 15 -1.19 24.11 1.49
N GLU A 16 0.02 24.54 1.80
CA GLU A 16 0.36 25.11 3.11
C GLU A 16 -0.32 26.46 3.31
N ILE A 17 -0.76 26.70 4.54
CA ILE A 17 -1.45 27.93 4.95
C ILE A 17 -0.89 28.46 6.27
N THR A 18 -1.25 29.71 6.57
CA THR A 18 -1.09 30.32 7.90
C THR A 18 -2.47 30.76 8.40
N GLY A 19 -2.70 30.71 9.71
CA GLY A 19 -4.00 31.06 10.30
C GLY A 19 -5.02 29.92 10.26
N ASP A 20 -6.32 30.24 10.14
CA ASP A 20 -7.46 29.33 10.20
C ASP A 20 -7.49 28.51 11.50
N ASP A 21 -7.39 29.20 12.65
CA ASP A 21 -7.39 28.56 13.98
C ASP A 21 -8.73 27.89 14.30
N ASN A 22 -9.82 28.36 13.74
CA ASN A 22 -11.16 27.80 13.89
C ASN A 22 -11.47 26.65 12.91
N ARG A 23 -10.59 26.39 11.94
CA ARG A 23 -10.67 25.31 10.94
C ARG A 23 -11.97 25.34 10.13
N ASN A 24 -12.41 26.52 9.70
CA ASN A 24 -13.61 26.68 8.89
C ASN A 24 -13.30 26.98 7.41
N ALA A 25 -12.03 27.07 7.05
CA ALA A 25 -11.61 27.16 5.66
C ALA A 25 -11.78 25.81 4.92
N GLU A 26 -12.06 25.88 3.63
CA GLU A 26 -12.23 24.73 2.74
C GLU A 26 -11.47 24.96 1.43
N VAL A 27 -10.88 23.92 0.87
CA VAL A 27 -10.30 23.93 -0.48
C VAL A 27 -11.07 22.96 -1.36
N ARG A 28 -11.85 23.50 -2.30
CA ARG A 28 -12.60 22.75 -3.31
C ARG A 28 -11.73 22.45 -4.51
N VAL A 29 -11.97 21.30 -5.13
CA VAL A 29 -11.15 20.76 -6.22
C VAL A 29 -12.03 20.42 -7.42
N TRP A 30 -11.57 20.85 -8.60
CA TRP A 30 -12.12 20.44 -9.89
C TRP A 30 -10.99 20.01 -10.81
N TYR A 31 -11.28 19.09 -11.70
CA TYR A 31 -10.33 18.61 -12.69
C TYR A 31 -11.02 18.34 -14.03
N ARG A 32 -10.22 18.36 -15.08
CA ARG A 32 -10.62 17.93 -16.42
C ARG A 32 -9.42 17.46 -17.21
N GLN A 33 -9.64 16.65 -18.24
CA GLN A 33 -8.57 16.39 -19.22
C GLN A 33 -8.19 17.70 -19.92
N ALA A 34 -6.89 17.88 -20.17
CA ALA A 34 -6.38 19.08 -20.82
C ALA A 34 -7.01 19.28 -22.20
N GLY A 35 -7.54 20.49 -22.43
CA GLY A 35 -8.28 20.82 -23.65
C GLY A 35 -9.75 20.38 -23.67
N GLY A 36 -10.22 19.64 -22.68
CA GLY A 36 -11.64 19.31 -22.52
C GLY A 36 -12.46 20.48 -21.98
N SER A 37 -13.78 20.43 -22.16
CA SER A 37 -14.70 21.44 -21.63
C SER A 37 -15.22 21.13 -20.23
N ASP A 38 -15.29 19.84 -19.87
CA ASP A 38 -16.14 19.38 -18.77
C ASP A 38 -15.35 19.25 -17.47
N TRP A 39 -15.54 20.21 -16.59
CA TRP A 39 -15.02 20.19 -15.24
C TRP A 39 -15.79 19.19 -14.38
N ARG A 40 -15.06 18.31 -13.71
CA ARG A 40 -15.58 17.37 -12.71
C ARG A 40 -15.15 17.83 -11.32
N ALA A 41 -16.06 17.74 -10.36
CA ALA A 41 -15.72 17.98 -8.97
C ALA A 41 -14.96 16.77 -8.37
N ALA A 42 -14.06 17.03 -7.44
CA ALA A 42 -13.43 16.01 -6.63
C ALA A 42 -13.69 16.26 -5.13
N GLN A 43 -13.21 15.36 -4.27
CA GLN A 43 -13.25 15.60 -2.83
C GLN A 43 -12.48 16.90 -2.50
N PRO A 44 -12.98 17.71 -1.57
CA PRO A 44 -12.19 18.79 -0.99
C PRO A 44 -10.89 18.25 -0.38
N LEU A 45 -9.84 19.06 -0.40
CA LEU A 45 -8.62 18.70 0.31
C LEU A 45 -8.86 18.62 1.82
N LEU A 46 -8.24 17.65 2.48
CA LEU A 46 -8.32 17.51 3.93
C LEU A 46 -7.59 18.65 4.63
N ARG A 47 -8.26 19.33 5.56
CA ARG A 47 -7.64 20.34 6.43
C ARG A 47 -6.81 19.62 7.51
N ILE A 48 -5.50 19.88 7.50
CA ILE A 48 -4.49 19.33 8.41
C ILE A 48 -3.88 20.50 9.21
N GLY A 49 -3.52 20.27 10.45
CA GLY A 49 -2.70 21.20 11.20
C GLY A 49 -2.91 21.14 12.70
N ASP A 50 -1.79 21.27 13.40
CA ASP A 50 -1.71 21.23 14.84
C ASP A 50 -2.22 19.91 15.48
N GLU A 51 -2.19 18.83 14.73
CA GLU A 51 -2.32 17.47 15.28
C GLU A 51 -0.97 17.00 15.79
N LYS A 52 -0.96 16.39 16.98
CA LYS A 52 0.23 15.76 17.55
C LYS A 52 0.29 14.31 17.16
N VAL A 53 1.29 13.96 16.39
CA VAL A 53 1.68 12.57 16.12
C VAL A 53 2.80 12.18 17.08
N TRP A 54 2.62 11.06 17.78
CA TRP A 54 3.53 10.71 18.86
C TRP A 54 3.71 9.20 18.97
N ARG A 55 4.96 8.75 19.07
CA ARG A 55 5.32 7.35 19.26
C ARG A 55 6.32 7.22 20.41
N ALA A 56 5.83 6.70 21.54
CA ALA A 56 6.59 6.72 22.79
C ALA A 56 7.87 5.87 22.75
N LYS A 57 7.84 4.73 22.08
CA LYS A 57 8.99 3.81 22.03
C LYS A 57 10.21 4.41 21.34
N GLU A 58 9.98 5.18 20.30
CA GLU A 58 11.02 5.82 19.49
C GLU A 58 11.27 7.27 19.91
N PHE A 59 10.62 7.76 20.97
CA PHE A 59 10.64 9.15 21.41
C PHE A 59 10.29 10.15 20.30
N LEU A 60 9.45 9.73 19.36
CA LEU A 60 9.04 10.54 18.24
C LEU A 60 7.90 11.46 18.65
N GLU A 61 8.06 12.73 18.39
CA GLU A 61 7.01 13.75 18.53
C GLU A 61 7.03 14.69 17.32
N TYR A 62 5.88 14.80 16.66
CA TYR A 62 5.71 15.61 15.46
C TYR A 62 4.38 16.36 15.53
N TRP A 63 4.41 17.64 15.19
CA TRP A 63 3.22 18.47 15.03
C TRP A 63 2.98 18.72 13.55
N THR A 64 1.79 18.37 13.08
CA THR A 64 1.45 18.55 11.68
C THR A 64 1.43 20.02 11.29
N PRO A 65 1.98 20.40 10.13
CA PRO A 65 1.91 21.77 9.61
C PRO A 65 0.46 22.13 9.28
N ARG A 66 0.16 23.42 9.25
CA ARG A 66 -1.15 23.92 8.81
C ARG A 66 -1.23 23.91 7.30
N MET A 67 -2.09 23.08 6.76
CA MET A 67 -2.19 22.86 5.33
C MET A 67 -3.49 22.19 4.94
N PHE A 68 -3.68 22.09 3.64
CA PHE A 68 -4.64 21.19 3.02
C PHE A 68 -3.89 20.17 2.17
N ALA A 69 -4.29 18.90 2.22
CA ALA A 69 -3.73 17.87 1.34
C ALA A 69 -4.83 16.93 0.85
N GLY A 70 -4.65 16.37 -0.34
CA GLY A 70 -5.63 15.44 -0.91
C GLY A 70 -5.26 14.94 -2.29
N SER A 71 -6.04 13.98 -2.78
CA SER A 71 -5.77 13.28 -4.04
C SER A 71 -6.93 13.38 -5.03
N LEU A 72 -6.59 13.29 -6.32
CA LEU A 72 -7.47 12.88 -7.40
C LEU A 72 -7.28 11.39 -7.68
N PHE A 73 -8.37 10.71 -8.02
CA PHE A 73 -8.43 9.26 -8.21
C PHE A 73 -8.94 8.89 -9.60
N ASP A 74 -8.66 7.65 -9.99
CA ASP A 74 -9.19 7.01 -11.19
C ASP A 74 -8.97 7.84 -12.48
N LEU A 75 -7.79 8.45 -12.59
CA LEU A 75 -7.33 9.16 -13.77
C LEU A 75 -6.81 8.17 -14.83
N GLU A 76 -6.88 8.55 -16.10
CA GLU A 76 -6.32 7.74 -17.19
C GLU A 76 -4.79 7.85 -17.23
N PRO A 77 -4.04 6.74 -17.41
CA PRO A 77 -2.59 6.77 -17.55
C PRO A 77 -2.10 7.58 -18.74
N GLY A 78 -0.93 8.22 -18.60
CA GLY A 78 -0.30 8.99 -19.66
C GLY A 78 -1.13 10.19 -20.15
N THR A 79 -1.98 10.72 -19.30
CA THR A 79 -2.96 11.73 -19.66
C THR A 79 -2.72 13.03 -18.90
N ARG A 80 -2.84 14.14 -19.63
CA ARG A 80 -2.74 15.48 -19.03
C ARG A 80 -4.06 15.94 -18.48
N TYR A 81 -4.03 16.49 -17.28
CA TYR A 81 -5.19 17.07 -16.60
C TYR A 81 -4.90 18.49 -16.16
N GLU A 82 -5.92 19.34 -16.27
CA GLU A 82 -5.97 20.65 -15.66
C GLU A 82 -6.75 20.54 -14.33
N CYS A 83 -6.11 20.92 -13.23
CA CYS A 83 -6.66 20.81 -11.87
C CYS A 83 -6.78 22.22 -11.27
N ARG A 84 -7.99 22.58 -10.80
CA ARG A 84 -8.30 23.87 -10.21
C ARG A 84 -8.66 23.70 -8.74
N PHE A 85 -8.06 24.52 -7.91
CA PHE A 85 -8.25 24.57 -6.47
C PHE A 85 -8.75 25.95 -6.08
N GLU A 86 -9.75 26.01 -5.21
CA GLU A 86 -10.34 27.27 -4.73
C GLU A 86 -10.50 27.20 -3.22
N MET A 87 -9.81 28.10 -2.53
CA MET A 87 -9.87 28.25 -1.07
C MET A 87 -10.95 29.25 -0.69
N THR A 88 -11.80 28.86 0.22
CA THR A 88 -12.82 29.71 0.83
C THR A 88 -12.69 29.65 2.34
N ASP A 89 -12.86 30.81 2.97
CA ASP A 89 -12.87 30.97 4.43
C ASP A 89 -13.91 32.04 4.77
N PRO A 90 -14.88 31.76 5.67
CA PRO A 90 -15.86 32.76 6.10
C PRO A 90 -15.24 34.02 6.70
N ASP A 91 -14.06 33.89 7.32
CA ASP A 91 -13.33 35.01 7.93
C ASP A 91 -12.46 35.77 6.91
N GLY A 92 -12.39 35.27 5.67
CA GLY A 92 -11.67 35.84 4.55
C GLY A 92 -10.33 35.14 4.29
N VAL A 93 -9.89 35.19 3.03
CA VAL A 93 -8.60 34.63 2.60
C VAL A 93 -7.67 35.76 2.21
N GLU A 94 -6.52 35.83 2.87
CA GLU A 94 -5.41 36.70 2.47
C GLU A 94 -4.46 35.92 1.54
N GLY A 95 -4.04 36.53 0.44
CA GLY A 95 -3.17 35.90 -0.56
C GLY A 95 -3.95 35.19 -1.70
N ALA A 96 -3.39 34.10 -2.22
CA ALA A 96 -3.98 33.37 -3.34
C ALA A 96 -5.22 32.58 -2.91
N ARG A 97 -6.37 32.93 -3.50
CA ARG A 97 -7.65 32.23 -3.27
C ARG A 97 -7.87 31.06 -4.20
N SER A 98 -7.14 30.99 -5.29
CA SER A 98 -7.26 29.90 -6.25
C SER A 98 -5.93 29.63 -6.94
N THR A 99 -5.73 28.38 -7.36
CA THR A 99 -4.63 27.99 -8.22
C THR A 99 -5.11 27.00 -9.25
N THR A 100 -4.44 26.96 -10.39
CA THR A 100 -4.68 25.97 -11.43
C THR A 100 -3.35 25.40 -11.85
N VAL A 101 -3.24 24.08 -11.86
CA VAL A 101 -2.02 23.36 -12.24
C VAL A 101 -2.30 22.34 -13.32
N MET A 102 -1.29 22.09 -14.14
CA MET A 102 -1.28 20.99 -15.09
C MET A 102 -0.51 19.83 -14.51
N ILE A 103 -1.07 18.66 -14.56
CA ILE A 103 -0.40 17.40 -14.22
C ILE A 103 -0.45 16.44 -15.39
N GLU A 104 0.45 15.46 -15.39
CA GLU A 104 0.40 14.33 -16.32
C GLU A 104 0.58 13.05 -15.52
N THR A 105 -0.33 12.11 -15.66
CA THR A 105 -0.22 10.79 -15.05
C THR A 105 0.86 9.97 -15.76
N ARG A 106 1.55 9.11 -15.02
CA ARG A 106 2.59 8.26 -15.61
C ARG A 106 1.98 7.09 -16.39
N LEU A 107 2.75 6.58 -17.35
CA LEU A 107 2.48 5.27 -17.97
C LEU A 107 3.13 4.14 -17.17
N PRO A 108 2.52 2.95 -17.11
CA PRO A 108 3.20 1.77 -16.59
C PRO A 108 4.50 1.48 -17.35
N PRO A 109 5.60 1.13 -16.67
CA PRO A 109 6.86 0.78 -17.30
C PRO A 109 6.71 -0.41 -18.26
N ARG A 110 7.42 -0.36 -19.39
CA ARG A 110 7.42 -1.44 -20.39
C ARG A 110 8.86 -1.69 -20.88
N PRO A 111 9.20 -2.92 -21.31
CA PRO A 111 10.47 -3.17 -22.00
C PRO A 111 10.62 -2.26 -23.21
N SER A 112 11.84 -1.76 -23.45
CA SER A 112 12.13 -0.98 -24.66
C SER A 112 12.14 -1.88 -25.90
N SER A 113 11.70 -1.34 -27.02
CA SER A 113 11.79 -1.99 -28.34
C SER A 113 13.05 -1.64 -29.12
N GLU A 114 13.89 -0.72 -28.60
CA GLU A 114 15.01 -0.13 -29.33
C GLU A 114 16.39 -0.69 -28.95
N GLY A 115 16.49 -1.38 -27.79
CA GLY A 115 17.74 -1.92 -27.28
C GLY A 115 18.16 -3.25 -27.91
N ARG A 116 19.34 -3.71 -27.51
CA ARG A 116 19.84 -5.04 -27.89
C ARG A 116 19.07 -6.12 -27.13
N VAL A 117 18.95 -7.29 -27.76
CA VAL A 117 18.52 -8.53 -27.07
C VAL A 117 19.76 -9.36 -26.79
N LEU A 118 19.99 -9.69 -25.52
CA LEU A 118 21.12 -10.48 -25.04
C LEU A 118 20.57 -11.80 -24.46
N HIS A 119 20.90 -12.92 -25.09
CA HIS A 119 20.38 -14.22 -24.68
C HIS A 119 21.22 -14.84 -23.57
N VAL A 120 20.62 -15.21 -22.45
CA VAL A 120 21.30 -15.81 -21.29
C VAL A 120 20.82 -17.24 -21.11
N TYR A 121 21.78 -18.16 -21.11
CA TYR A 121 21.52 -19.59 -20.91
C TYR A 121 22.09 -20.07 -19.57
N PRO A 122 21.46 -21.07 -18.94
CA PRO A 122 22.02 -21.65 -17.72
C PRO A 122 23.34 -22.40 -18.01
N PRO A 123 24.23 -22.59 -17.01
CA PRO A 123 25.54 -23.21 -17.20
C PRO A 123 25.52 -24.61 -17.81
N ASN A 124 24.42 -25.34 -17.64
CA ASN A 124 24.23 -26.72 -18.13
C ASN A 124 23.42 -26.81 -19.43
N HIS A 125 23.24 -25.70 -20.15
CA HIS A 125 22.51 -25.73 -21.42
C HIS A 125 23.32 -26.45 -22.52
N GLU A 126 22.73 -27.47 -23.15
CA GLU A 126 23.36 -28.27 -24.21
C GLU A 126 22.76 -28.02 -25.60
N GLY A 127 21.72 -27.21 -25.71
CA GLY A 127 21.02 -26.93 -26.97
C GLY A 127 21.68 -25.83 -27.84
N PRO A 128 21.11 -25.56 -29.01
CA PRO A 128 21.49 -24.40 -29.82
C PRO A 128 21.22 -23.09 -29.05
N LYS A 129 22.02 -22.07 -29.28
CA LYS A 129 21.91 -20.76 -28.66
C LYS A 129 21.64 -19.70 -29.71
N GLU A 130 20.79 -18.75 -29.38
CA GLU A 130 20.57 -17.54 -30.14
C GLU A 130 21.66 -16.50 -29.78
N GLU A 131 22.22 -15.82 -30.77
CA GLU A 131 23.30 -14.85 -30.55
C GLU A 131 22.78 -13.40 -30.50
N PRO A 132 23.41 -12.53 -29.68
CA PRO A 132 24.57 -12.78 -28.83
C PRO A 132 24.18 -13.56 -27.57
N SER A 133 24.92 -14.63 -27.26
CA SER A 133 24.62 -15.55 -26.16
C SER A 133 25.66 -15.53 -25.04
N PHE A 134 25.20 -15.69 -23.82
CA PHE A 134 26.02 -15.64 -22.61
C PHE A 134 25.65 -16.80 -21.67
N THR A 135 26.63 -17.20 -20.86
CA THR A 135 26.38 -18.19 -19.79
C THR A 135 26.27 -17.47 -18.45
N GLY A 136 25.02 -17.35 -17.95
CA GLY A 136 24.74 -16.62 -16.73
C GLY A 136 24.50 -15.13 -16.89
N LEU A 137 23.78 -14.55 -15.91
CA LEU A 137 23.30 -13.17 -15.98
C LEU A 137 24.43 -12.14 -15.95
N LEU A 138 25.41 -12.30 -15.06
CA LEU A 138 26.47 -11.29 -14.88
C LEU A 138 27.38 -11.19 -16.11
N GLN A 139 27.53 -12.27 -16.86
CA GLN A 139 28.28 -12.24 -18.11
C GLN A 139 27.56 -11.42 -19.20
N ALA A 140 26.23 -11.52 -19.29
CA ALA A 140 25.46 -10.68 -20.20
C ALA A 140 25.44 -9.22 -19.75
N TYR A 141 25.35 -8.99 -18.46
CA TYR A 141 25.21 -7.65 -17.88
C TYR A 141 26.51 -6.83 -17.99
N TYR A 142 27.67 -7.43 -17.73
CA TYR A 142 28.95 -6.75 -17.68
C TYR A 142 29.88 -7.06 -18.88
N GLY A 143 29.58 -8.09 -19.65
CA GLY A 143 30.41 -8.60 -20.74
C GLY A 143 31.29 -9.78 -20.34
N PRO A 144 31.90 -10.48 -21.31
CA PRO A 144 32.80 -11.60 -21.04
C PRO A 144 34.07 -11.13 -20.33
N GLY A 145 34.58 -11.95 -19.44
CA GLY A 145 35.78 -11.61 -18.67
C GLY A 145 35.50 -11.47 -17.17
N LEU A 146 34.78 -12.42 -16.63
CA LEU A 146 34.50 -12.50 -15.20
C LEU A 146 35.77 -12.39 -14.35
N GLY A 147 35.78 -11.48 -13.37
CA GLY A 147 36.91 -11.23 -12.49
C GLY A 147 37.86 -10.10 -12.98
N ASP A 148 37.65 -9.57 -14.16
CA ASP A 148 38.46 -8.45 -14.69
C ASP A 148 37.56 -7.23 -14.95
N TRP A 149 37.62 -6.22 -14.09
CA TRP A 149 36.82 -5.01 -14.21
C TRP A 149 37.15 -4.15 -15.43
N ASP A 150 38.35 -4.20 -15.92
CA ASP A 150 38.73 -3.43 -17.11
C ASP A 150 38.12 -4.04 -18.37
N VAL A 151 38.00 -5.36 -18.41
CA VAL A 151 37.29 -6.08 -19.48
C VAL A 151 35.77 -5.92 -19.33
N VAL A 152 35.26 -5.98 -18.14
CA VAL A 152 33.84 -5.77 -17.80
C VAL A 152 33.33 -4.40 -18.27
N ARG A 153 34.15 -3.37 -18.27
CA ARG A 153 33.78 -2.03 -18.73
C ARG A 153 33.65 -1.89 -20.25
N THR A 154 34.11 -2.84 -21.03
CA THR A 154 34.23 -2.67 -22.50
C THR A 154 32.89 -2.89 -23.23
N ARG A 155 31.95 -3.66 -22.69
CA ARG A 155 30.66 -3.96 -23.32
C ARG A 155 29.52 -4.10 -22.31
N PRO A 156 29.33 -3.16 -21.40
CA PRO A 156 28.25 -3.26 -20.42
C PRO A 156 26.89 -3.17 -21.09
N VAL A 157 25.88 -3.68 -20.40
CA VAL A 157 24.47 -3.43 -20.72
C VAL A 157 24.20 -1.92 -20.70
N SER A 158 23.28 -1.47 -21.53
CA SER A 158 22.91 -0.06 -21.70
C SER A 158 21.40 0.11 -21.55
N ALA A 159 20.96 1.34 -21.30
CA ALA A 159 19.54 1.67 -21.28
C ALA A 159 18.82 1.16 -22.53
N GLY A 160 17.68 0.50 -22.33
CA GLY A 160 16.88 -0.12 -23.37
C GLY A 160 17.24 -1.57 -23.71
N ASP A 161 18.40 -2.07 -23.29
CA ASP A 161 18.77 -3.47 -23.55
C ASP A 161 17.84 -4.44 -22.81
N THR A 162 17.54 -5.55 -23.46
CA THR A 162 16.79 -6.67 -22.90
C THR A 162 17.69 -7.88 -22.74
N ILE A 163 17.88 -8.32 -21.51
CA ILE A 163 18.48 -9.61 -21.18
C ILE A 163 17.37 -10.65 -21.15
N LEU A 164 17.33 -11.49 -22.17
CA LEU A 164 16.34 -12.54 -22.34
C LEU A 164 16.88 -13.84 -21.74
N VAL A 165 16.31 -14.24 -20.62
CA VAL A 165 16.80 -15.35 -19.81
C VAL A 165 16.04 -16.63 -20.18
N HIS A 166 16.77 -17.62 -20.69
CA HIS A 166 16.22 -18.91 -21.08
C HIS A 166 15.97 -19.85 -19.90
N ALA A 167 15.05 -20.80 -20.07
CA ALA A 167 14.65 -21.72 -19.03
C ALA A 167 15.82 -22.45 -18.36
N GLY A 168 15.79 -22.55 -17.05
CA GLY A 168 16.76 -23.27 -16.25
C GLY A 168 17.05 -22.66 -14.89
N LEU A 169 18.03 -23.26 -14.20
CA LEU A 169 18.46 -22.89 -12.87
C LEU A 169 19.74 -22.02 -12.92
N TYR A 170 19.65 -20.83 -12.36
CA TYR A 170 20.74 -19.87 -12.21
C TYR A 170 21.11 -19.76 -10.73
N GLN A 171 22.23 -20.33 -10.34
CA GLN A 171 22.69 -20.38 -8.96
C GLN A 171 24.20 -20.13 -8.85
N ALA A 172 25.00 -20.79 -9.67
CA ALA A 172 26.44 -20.80 -9.55
C ALA A 172 27.14 -19.60 -10.22
N ASP A 173 26.58 -19.05 -11.30
CA ASP A 173 27.18 -18.01 -12.13
C ASP A 173 27.56 -16.73 -11.36
N ARG A 174 26.84 -16.39 -10.30
CA ARG A 174 27.13 -15.21 -9.45
C ARG A 174 28.31 -15.39 -8.51
N ARG A 175 28.72 -16.62 -8.23
CA ARG A 175 29.79 -16.93 -7.25
C ARG A 175 31.19 -16.71 -7.82
N ASP A 176 31.35 -16.85 -9.10
CA ASP A 176 32.63 -16.69 -9.78
C ASP A 176 32.96 -15.22 -10.09
N TYR A 177 32.02 -14.31 -9.76
CA TYR A 177 32.18 -12.89 -10.02
C TYR A 177 32.81 -12.18 -8.83
N VAL A 178 34.00 -11.61 -9.02
CA VAL A 178 34.75 -10.84 -8.02
C VAL A 178 35.11 -9.47 -8.57
N ASN A 179 35.21 -8.47 -7.70
CA ASN A 179 35.69 -7.14 -8.11
C ASN A 179 37.22 -7.10 -8.29
N PRO A 180 37.84 -5.98 -8.79
CA PRO A 180 39.30 -5.84 -8.99
C PRO A 180 40.13 -6.04 -7.72
N HIS A 181 39.52 -5.85 -6.56
CA HIS A 181 40.14 -6.10 -5.25
C HIS A 181 39.97 -7.52 -4.77
N GLN A 182 39.43 -8.41 -5.61
CA GLN A 182 39.14 -9.79 -5.32
C GLN A 182 38.13 -9.98 -4.14
N ILE A 183 37.28 -9.01 -3.93
CA ILE A 183 36.20 -9.09 -2.97
C ILE A 183 34.98 -9.68 -3.67
N PRO A 184 34.51 -10.87 -3.30
CA PRO A 184 33.32 -11.48 -3.88
C PRO A 184 32.08 -10.64 -3.53
N PHE A 185 31.06 -10.62 -4.40
CA PHE A 185 29.78 -10.01 -4.12
C PHE A 185 28.89 -10.86 -3.20
N PHE A 186 29.46 -11.73 -2.41
CA PHE A 186 28.76 -12.65 -1.50
C PHE A 186 27.66 -13.49 -2.17
N GLY A 187 27.83 -13.76 -3.47
CA GLY A 187 26.86 -14.51 -4.25
C GLY A 187 25.61 -13.71 -4.65
N SER A 188 25.65 -12.38 -4.63
CA SER A 188 24.57 -11.52 -5.14
C SER A 188 24.75 -11.19 -6.61
N TYR A 189 23.64 -10.99 -7.31
CA TYR A 189 23.63 -10.31 -8.60
C TYR A 189 23.66 -8.80 -8.35
N VAL A 190 24.85 -8.20 -8.33
CA VAL A 190 25.02 -6.76 -8.10
C VAL A 190 24.89 -6.03 -9.43
N LEU A 191 23.87 -5.22 -9.59
CA LEU A 191 23.57 -4.46 -10.80
C LEU A 191 23.85 -2.97 -10.55
N THR A 192 24.57 -2.31 -11.47
CA THR A 192 25.09 -0.95 -11.23
C THR A 192 24.93 -0.02 -12.43
N ARG A 193 24.19 -0.42 -13.46
CA ARG A 193 23.93 0.39 -14.64
C ARG A 193 22.55 0.98 -14.59
N ASP A 194 22.38 2.18 -15.11
CA ASP A 194 21.10 2.84 -15.16
C ASP A 194 20.39 2.62 -16.50
N GLY A 195 19.11 2.31 -16.43
CA GLY A 195 18.18 2.54 -17.51
C GLY A 195 17.60 3.95 -17.46
N THR A 196 16.55 4.20 -18.21
CA THR A 196 15.70 5.39 -18.08
C THR A 196 14.23 4.98 -18.00
N ALA A 197 13.36 5.90 -17.64
CA ALA A 197 11.92 5.61 -17.56
C ALA A 197 11.36 5.12 -18.92
N GLU A 198 11.84 5.67 -20.02
CA GLU A 198 11.44 5.30 -21.39
C GLU A 198 12.18 4.07 -21.90
N ASN A 199 13.41 3.85 -21.42
CA ASN A 199 14.29 2.79 -21.85
C ASN A 199 14.91 2.05 -20.65
N PRO A 200 14.11 1.26 -19.90
CA PRO A 200 14.64 0.47 -18.78
C PRO A 200 15.58 -0.62 -19.25
N ILE A 201 16.52 -1.03 -18.40
CA ILE A 201 17.26 -2.28 -18.58
C ILE A 201 16.34 -3.41 -18.16
N THR A 202 16.01 -4.29 -19.10
CA THR A 202 15.04 -5.36 -18.88
C THR A 202 15.71 -6.71 -18.67
N ILE A 203 15.34 -7.42 -17.63
CA ILE A 203 15.73 -8.82 -17.36
C ILE A 203 14.43 -9.64 -17.33
N LYS A 204 14.19 -10.43 -18.37
CA LYS A 204 12.92 -11.14 -18.49
C LYS A 204 13.08 -12.59 -18.95
N ALA A 205 12.13 -13.43 -18.56
CA ALA A 205 12.06 -14.82 -19.04
C ALA A 205 11.83 -14.88 -20.56
N ALA A 206 12.51 -15.79 -21.24
CA ALA A 206 12.36 -16.00 -22.69
C ALA A 206 11.02 -16.63 -23.09
N GLY A 207 10.32 -17.27 -22.14
CA GLY A 207 9.03 -17.93 -22.40
C GLY A 207 9.16 -19.38 -22.89
N ASP A 208 10.34 -19.94 -22.88
CA ASP A 208 10.65 -21.33 -23.27
C ASP A 208 10.63 -22.33 -22.10
N GLY A 209 10.28 -21.84 -20.90
CA GLY A 209 10.15 -22.62 -19.68
C GLY A 209 10.41 -21.77 -18.43
N GLU A 210 10.48 -22.42 -17.28
CA GLU A 210 10.69 -21.73 -16.01
C GLU A 210 12.13 -21.24 -15.86
N VAL A 211 12.30 -19.97 -15.50
CA VAL A 211 13.58 -19.34 -15.20
C VAL A 211 13.70 -19.18 -13.69
N ILE A 212 14.66 -19.86 -13.06
CA ILE A 212 14.81 -19.88 -11.61
C ILE A 212 16.15 -19.27 -11.21
N PHE A 213 16.09 -18.15 -10.49
CA PHE A 213 17.23 -17.59 -9.77
C PHE A 213 17.18 -18.06 -8.32
N ASP A 214 18.10 -18.95 -7.96
CA ASP A 214 18.16 -19.57 -6.62
C ASP A 214 19.32 -19.00 -5.80
N GLY A 215 18.99 -18.42 -4.66
CA GLY A 215 19.96 -17.77 -3.78
C GLY A 215 20.87 -18.70 -3.00
N ASP A 216 20.49 -19.96 -2.82
CA ASP A 216 21.22 -20.87 -1.94
C ASP A 216 21.47 -20.26 -0.55
N ASN A 217 20.42 -19.66 0.04
CA ASN A 217 20.42 -18.95 1.31
C ASN A 217 21.31 -17.68 1.38
N VAL A 218 21.56 -17.01 0.26
CA VAL A 218 22.27 -15.74 0.27
C VAL A 218 21.48 -14.64 0.98
N PHE A 219 22.18 -13.66 1.58
CA PHE A 219 21.52 -12.56 2.27
C PHE A 219 20.68 -11.69 1.30
N LYS A 220 21.22 -11.33 0.13
CA LYS A 220 20.49 -10.60 -0.91
C LYS A 220 20.80 -11.21 -2.27
N LEU A 221 19.76 -11.49 -3.06
CA LEU A 221 19.97 -12.13 -4.35
C LEU A 221 20.20 -11.10 -5.45
N PHE A 222 19.27 -10.17 -5.65
CA PHE A 222 19.48 -9.02 -6.53
C PHE A 222 19.78 -7.77 -5.70
N ASP A 223 20.97 -7.20 -5.89
CA ASP A 223 21.35 -5.92 -5.32
C ASP A 223 21.24 -4.86 -6.41
N VAL A 224 20.22 -4.04 -6.32
CA VAL A 224 19.90 -2.98 -7.29
C VAL A 224 19.95 -1.58 -6.67
N MET A 225 20.61 -1.42 -5.51
CA MET A 225 20.68 -0.13 -4.81
C MET A 225 21.24 1.02 -5.64
N ALA A 226 22.10 0.76 -6.60
CA ALA A 226 22.72 1.79 -7.43
C ALA A 226 22.37 1.60 -8.91
N ALA A 227 21.15 1.17 -9.20
CA ALA A 227 20.76 0.74 -10.54
C ALA A 227 19.34 1.22 -10.87
N ASP A 228 19.22 2.43 -11.39
CA ASP A 228 17.93 3.01 -11.73
C ASP A 228 17.27 2.33 -12.93
N HIS A 229 15.94 2.29 -12.92
CA HIS A 229 15.09 1.83 -14.03
C HIS A 229 15.43 0.42 -14.54
N HIS A 230 15.48 -0.55 -13.63
CA HIS A 230 15.51 -1.97 -13.97
C HIS A 230 14.10 -2.55 -13.99
N LEU A 231 13.84 -3.41 -14.98
CA LEU A 231 12.58 -4.14 -15.14
C LEU A 231 12.84 -5.64 -15.10
N PHE A 232 12.27 -6.31 -14.11
CA PHE A 232 12.29 -7.77 -13.97
C PHE A 232 10.92 -8.33 -14.30
N GLU A 233 10.85 -9.32 -15.20
CA GLU A 233 9.58 -9.88 -15.66
C GLU A 233 9.62 -11.40 -15.84
N GLY A 234 8.65 -12.08 -15.24
CA GLY A 234 8.35 -13.49 -15.53
C GLY A 234 9.34 -14.50 -14.95
N ILE A 235 10.17 -14.12 -14.00
CA ILE A 235 11.20 -14.98 -13.38
C ILE A 235 10.75 -15.50 -12.01
N THR A 236 11.26 -16.67 -11.62
CA THR A 236 11.17 -17.21 -10.26
C THR A 236 12.43 -16.83 -9.48
N VAL A 237 12.26 -16.21 -8.31
CA VAL A 237 13.32 -15.81 -7.38
C VAL A 237 13.08 -16.52 -6.06
N ARG A 238 14.08 -17.26 -5.56
CA ARG A 238 13.88 -18.04 -4.33
C ARG A 238 15.13 -18.22 -3.51
N ASN A 239 14.92 -18.70 -2.28
CA ASN A 239 15.99 -19.20 -1.41
C ASN A 239 17.02 -18.12 -1.07
N ALA A 240 16.54 -16.94 -0.64
CA ALA A 240 17.35 -15.80 -0.21
C ALA A 240 16.72 -15.10 0.98
N GLU A 241 17.50 -14.35 1.75
CA GLU A 241 16.88 -13.51 2.79
C GLU A 241 16.17 -12.31 2.16
N ILE A 242 16.77 -11.63 1.18
CA ILE A 242 16.12 -10.56 0.43
C ILE A 242 16.22 -10.87 -1.06
N ALA A 243 15.07 -10.95 -1.75
CA ALA A 243 15.03 -11.21 -3.18
C ALA A 243 15.54 -10.02 -3.98
N PHE A 244 14.96 -8.82 -3.77
CA PHE A 244 15.35 -7.56 -4.43
C PHE A 244 15.69 -6.50 -3.37
N TYR A 245 16.97 -6.17 -3.28
CA TYR A 245 17.49 -5.17 -2.35
C TYR A 245 17.72 -3.86 -3.07
N ALA A 246 16.85 -2.88 -2.86
CA ALA A 246 16.74 -1.67 -3.67
C ALA A 246 17.06 -0.37 -2.92
N GLY A 247 17.41 -0.44 -1.65
CA GLY A 247 17.79 0.74 -0.90
C GLY A 247 18.07 0.50 0.57
N LEU A 248 19.09 1.17 1.07
CA LEU A 248 19.49 1.20 2.47
C LEU A 248 19.28 2.61 3.02
N LYS A 249 18.58 2.71 4.16
CA LYS A 249 18.30 3.96 4.85
C LYS A 249 19.57 4.80 5.03
N ASP A 250 19.45 6.10 4.75
CA ASP A 250 20.51 7.11 4.89
C ASP A 250 21.81 6.84 4.08
N VAL A 251 21.76 5.93 3.11
CA VAL A 251 22.94 5.55 2.32
C VAL A 251 22.69 5.73 0.83
N LEU A 252 21.93 4.85 0.21
CA LEU A 252 21.72 4.80 -1.23
C LEU A 252 20.53 3.90 -1.56
N GLY A 253 19.90 4.16 -2.68
CA GLY A 253 18.87 3.33 -3.27
C GLY A 253 18.69 3.63 -4.75
N CYS A 254 17.67 3.04 -5.36
CA CYS A 254 17.37 3.25 -6.77
C CYS A 254 15.99 3.88 -6.98
N SER A 255 15.75 4.29 -8.21
CA SER A 255 14.47 4.77 -8.71
C SER A 255 13.98 3.92 -9.88
N GLY A 256 12.65 3.87 -10.09
CA GLY A 256 12.07 3.21 -11.25
C GLY A 256 12.21 1.69 -11.30
N LEU A 257 12.47 1.01 -10.18
CA LEU A 257 12.50 -0.45 -10.13
C LEU A 257 11.12 -1.02 -10.50
N THR A 258 11.10 -1.93 -11.47
CA THR A 258 9.91 -2.70 -11.84
C THR A 258 10.15 -4.19 -11.55
N VAL A 259 9.22 -4.80 -10.81
CA VAL A 259 9.16 -6.26 -10.59
C VAL A 259 7.74 -6.69 -10.94
N GLN A 260 7.59 -7.40 -12.05
CA GLN A 260 6.26 -7.77 -12.53
C GLN A 260 6.18 -9.22 -13.01
N ASN A 261 5.01 -9.83 -12.84
CA ASN A 261 4.75 -11.21 -13.27
C ASN A 261 5.77 -12.24 -12.73
N CYS A 262 6.42 -11.95 -11.61
CA CYS A 262 7.44 -12.79 -11.00
C CYS A 262 6.82 -13.71 -9.92
N ARG A 263 7.48 -14.85 -9.73
CA ARG A 263 7.26 -15.71 -8.57
C ARG A 263 8.40 -15.51 -7.57
N ILE A 264 8.08 -15.10 -6.35
CA ILE A 264 9.06 -14.88 -5.28
C ILE A 264 8.68 -15.80 -4.14
N GLU A 265 9.55 -16.77 -3.82
CA GLU A 265 9.21 -17.76 -2.80
C GLU A 265 10.41 -18.12 -1.93
N ASP A 266 10.14 -18.63 -0.73
CA ASP A 266 11.16 -19.02 0.23
C ASP A 266 12.19 -17.90 0.49
N VAL A 267 11.68 -16.70 0.75
CA VAL A 267 12.48 -15.50 1.05
C VAL A 267 12.06 -14.88 2.37
N GLY A 268 12.97 -14.21 3.04
CA GLY A 268 12.68 -13.39 4.22
C GLY A 268 11.96 -12.10 3.83
N ILE A 269 12.39 -11.43 2.75
CA ILE A 269 11.79 -10.21 2.20
C ILE A 269 11.76 -10.30 0.67
N GLY A 270 10.60 -9.98 0.08
CA GLY A 270 10.47 -9.98 -1.39
C GLY A 270 11.15 -8.78 -2.03
N VAL A 271 10.63 -7.57 -1.83
CA VAL A 271 11.22 -6.31 -2.34
C VAL A 271 11.46 -5.38 -1.17
N HIS A 272 12.64 -4.77 -1.11
CA HIS A 272 13.06 -3.96 0.03
C HIS A 272 13.76 -2.66 -0.36
N THR A 273 13.21 -1.52 0.08
CA THR A 273 13.92 -0.25 0.18
C THR A 273 13.50 0.50 1.44
N GLU A 274 14.45 1.10 2.12
CA GLU A 274 14.22 2.07 3.21
C GLU A 274 14.78 3.45 2.86
N TRP A 275 15.32 3.62 1.64
CA TRP A 275 15.90 4.88 1.22
C TRP A 275 14.82 5.90 0.87
N ALA A 276 14.87 7.07 1.51
CA ALA A 276 13.90 8.14 1.32
C ALA A 276 13.87 8.70 -0.11
N GLY A 277 15.01 8.69 -0.80
CA GLY A 277 15.12 9.09 -2.21
C GLY A 277 14.58 8.09 -3.22
N SER A 278 14.11 6.91 -2.81
CA SER A 278 13.51 5.93 -3.74
C SER A 278 12.24 6.48 -4.38
N LYS A 279 12.11 6.31 -5.70
CA LYS A 279 10.98 6.85 -6.47
C LYS A 279 10.46 5.85 -7.50
N HIS A 280 9.13 5.89 -7.73
CA HIS A 280 8.48 5.30 -8.90
C HIS A 280 8.66 3.79 -9.05
N PHE A 281 8.72 3.02 -7.97
CA PHE A 281 8.70 1.56 -8.08
C PHE A 281 7.35 1.10 -8.64
N TYR A 282 7.40 0.07 -9.47
CA TYR A 282 6.21 -0.64 -9.95
C TYR A 282 6.34 -2.12 -9.62
N ILE A 283 5.56 -2.58 -8.66
CA ILE A 283 5.58 -3.96 -8.16
C ILE A 283 4.20 -4.54 -8.42
N ALA A 284 4.06 -5.37 -9.47
CA ALA A 284 2.75 -5.76 -9.96
C ALA A 284 2.68 -7.22 -10.44
N ASP A 285 1.51 -7.81 -10.28
CA ASP A 285 1.17 -9.14 -10.80
C ASP A 285 2.11 -10.27 -10.31
N ASN A 286 2.74 -10.08 -9.14
CA ASN A 286 3.64 -11.06 -8.57
C ASN A 286 2.90 -12.05 -7.65
N VAL A 287 3.44 -13.25 -7.55
CA VAL A 287 3.06 -14.25 -6.53
C VAL A 287 4.20 -14.36 -5.52
N MET A 288 3.97 -13.87 -4.30
CA MET A 288 4.94 -13.86 -3.22
C MET A 288 4.52 -14.83 -2.12
N ILE A 289 5.39 -15.78 -1.77
CA ILE A 289 5.13 -16.85 -0.82
C ILE A 289 6.24 -16.89 0.22
N GLY A 290 5.93 -16.45 1.43
CA GLY A 290 6.85 -16.48 2.56
C GLY A 290 6.98 -17.87 3.20
N ARG A 291 7.81 -17.94 4.23
CA ARG A 291 8.19 -19.15 4.97
C ARG A 291 7.33 -19.39 6.22
N ASP A 292 6.40 -18.48 6.56
CA ASP A 292 5.57 -18.61 7.75
C ASP A 292 4.58 -19.76 7.65
N ASP A 293 3.96 -20.15 8.75
CA ASP A 293 3.09 -21.33 8.82
C ASP A 293 1.93 -21.24 7.81
N HIS A 294 1.88 -22.17 6.87
CA HIS A 294 0.86 -22.23 5.83
C HIS A 294 -0.47 -22.84 6.30
N TYR A 295 -0.51 -23.41 7.49
CA TYR A 295 -1.65 -24.22 7.95
C TYR A 295 -2.46 -23.56 9.05
N ARG A 296 -1.88 -22.60 9.76
CA ARG A 296 -2.55 -21.90 10.87
C ARG A 296 -2.12 -20.45 10.94
N LEU A 297 -3.02 -19.62 11.46
CA LEU A 297 -2.72 -18.24 11.77
C LEU A 297 -1.88 -18.14 13.04
N ASN A 298 -0.66 -17.70 12.96
CA ASN A 298 0.18 -17.40 14.09
C ASN A 298 -0.12 -16.00 14.63
N GLY A 299 -0.12 -15.84 15.95
CA GLY A 299 -0.37 -14.53 16.58
C GLY A 299 0.81 -14.12 17.46
N TRP A 300 0.98 -12.85 17.76
CA TRP A 300 2.05 -12.28 18.58
C TRP A 300 2.21 -12.94 19.95
N ASN A 301 1.08 -13.20 20.61
CA ASN A 301 1.05 -13.75 21.96
C ASN A 301 1.14 -15.29 21.98
N GLY A 302 1.13 -15.90 20.81
CA GLY A 302 1.03 -17.35 20.68
C GLY A 302 2.27 -18.01 20.14
N MET A 303 3.44 -17.53 20.43
CA MET A 303 4.68 -18.10 19.87
C MET A 303 4.80 -17.84 18.36
N THR A 304 4.69 -16.60 18.01
CA THR A 304 4.80 -16.19 16.63
C THR A 304 6.24 -16.07 16.19
N THR A 305 6.44 -15.95 14.92
CA THR A 305 7.70 -15.59 14.32
C THR A 305 8.26 -14.26 14.83
N TYR A 306 7.42 -13.34 15.30
CA TYR A 306 7.87 -12.09 15.89
C TYR A 306 8.11 -12.24 17.41
N GLY A 307 9.28 -11.89 17.86
CA GLY A 307 9.69 -12.03 19.25
C GLY A 307 10.15 -13.44 19.64
N ALA A 308 9.82 -14.46 18.85
CA ALA A 308 10.50 -15.74 18.85
C ALA A 308 11.47 -15.74 17.67
N SER A 309 12.73 -15.84 17.92
CA SER A 309 13.74 -15.93 16.85
C SER A 309 13.76 -17.33 16.25
N PRO A 310 13.91 -17.46 14.93
CA PRO A 310 13.95 -16.40 13.93
C PRO A 310 12.56 -16.05 13.38
N VAL A 311 12.39 -14.80 12.95
CA VAL A 311 11.30 -14.43 12.01
C VAL A 311 11.62 -15.09 10.67
N ASN A 312 10.73 -15.94 10.17
CA ASN A 312 11.01 -16.71 8.96
C ASN A 312 10.90 -15.86 7.69
N SER A 313 9.83 -15.06 7.61
CA SER A 313 9.62 -14.08 6.54
C SER A 313 9.02 -12.81 7.12
N TYR A 314 9.58 -11.66 6.77
CA TYR A 314 9.18 -10.40 7.38
C TYR A 314 8.22 -9.63 6.47
N TYR A 315 8.63 -9.21 5.28
CA TYR A 315 7.82 -8.41 4.38
C TYR A 315 7.68 -9.06 3.00
N GLY A 316 6.46 -9.08 2.46
CA GLY A 316 6.31 -9.31 1.02
C GLY A 316 6.92 -8.17 0.23
N VAL A 317 6.51 -6.94 0.54
CA VAL A 317 7.05 -5.70 -0.02
C VAL A 317 7.28 -4.70 1.10
N LYS A 318 8.45 -4.07 1.15
CA LYS A 318 8.72 -2.91 1.99
C LYS A 318 9.28 -1.77 1.16
N VAL A 319 8.59 -0.64 1.16
CA VAL A 319 9.01 0.56 0.41
C VAL A 319 8.96 1.82 1.28
N TYR A 320 9.74 2.82 0.87
CA TYR A 320 9.70 4.18 1.37
C TYR A 320 10.07 5.15 0.25
N GLY A 321 9.67 6.42 0.32
CA GLY A 321 9.90 7.41 -0.73
C GLY A 321 8.63 7.79 -1.49
N GLN A 322 8.68 8.01 -2.80
CA GLN A 322 7.62 8.68 -3.54
C GLN A 322 7.12 7.92 -4.76
N GLY A 323 5.82 8.09 -5.06
CA GLY A 323 5.24 7.71 -6.34
C GLY A 323 5.28 6.22 -6.64
N HIS A 324 5.41 5.36 -5.64
CA HIS A 324 5.40 3.91 -5.82
C HIS A 324 4.00 3.40 -6.17
N VAL A 325 3.94 2.35 -6.97
CA VAL A 325 2.70 1.64 -7.31
C VAL A 325 2.89 0.16 -7.02
N ILE A 326 2.09 -0.38 -6.09
CA ILE A 326 2.14 -1.77 -5.67
C ILE A 326 0.74 -2.35 -5.88
N CYS A 327 0.56 -3.15 -6.93
CA CYS A 327 -0.76 -3.57 -7.32
C CYS A 327 -0.84 -4.99 -7.86
N HIS A 328 -2.01 -5.58 -7.73
CA HIS A 328 -2.29 -6.90 -8.29
C HIS A 328 -1.31 -7.99 -7.86
N ASN A 329 -0.70 -7.89 -6.67
CA ASN A 329 0.15 -8.94 -6.14
C ASN A 329 -0.66 -9.92 -5.28
N LYS A 330 -0.31 -11.19 -5.33
CA LYS A 330 -0.72 -12.18 -4.34
C LYS A 330 0.40 -12.37 -3.34
N VAL A 331 0.17 -11.95 -2.09
CA VAL A 331 1.18 -11.99 -1.02
C VAL A 331 0.69 -12.88 0.10
N SER A 332 1.48 -13.87 0.51
CA SER A 332 1.05 -14.83 1.53
C SER A 332 2.20 -15.33 2.38
N PHE A 333 1.91 -15.63 3.66
CA PHE A 333 2.81 -16.26 4.61
C PHE A 333 4.03 -15.40 5.00
N PHE A 334 3.81 -14.09 5.13
CA PHE A 334 4.77 -13.14 5.67
C PHE A 334 4.28 -12.59 7.02
N HIS A 335 5.19 -11.99 7.77
CA HIS A 335 4.82 -11.24 8.97
C HIS A 335 3.91 -10.06 8.58
N ASP A 336 4.36 -9.22 7.66
CA ASP A 336 3.57 -8.15 7.05
C ASP A 336 3.48 -8.35 5.54
N GLY A 337 2.30 -8.12 4.97
CA GLY A 337 2.11 -8.30 3.53
C GLY A 337 2.81 -7.22 2.72
N ILE A 338 2.36 -5.97 2.83
CA ILE A 338 2.91 -4.80 2.15
C ILE A 338 3.13 -3.70 3.17
N CYS A 339 4.33 -3.14 3.20
CA CYS A 339 4.73 -2.17 4.21
C CYS A 339 5.29 -0.89 3.56
N VAL A 340 4.75 0.26 3.98
CA VAL A 340 5.32 1.57 3.72
C VAL A 340 5.84 2.06 5.05
N SER A 341 7.08 1.81 5.37
CA SER A 341 7.58 2.24 6.68
C SER A 341 9.07 2.54 6.70
N THR A 342 9.38 3.61 7.41
CA THR A 342 10.64 3.78 8.14
C THR A 342 10.32 4.34 9.52
N TYR A 343 11.25 4.24 10.43
CA TYR A 343 11.08 4.74 11.80
C TYR A 343 11.87 6.03 11.94
N GLY A 344 11.17 7.15 12.09
CA GLY A 344 11.75 8.48 12.23
C GLY A 344 10.70 9.58 12.03
N LEU A 345 11.15 10.82 12.10
CA LEU A 345 10.37 11.98 11.67
C LEU A 345 10.30 12.01 10.14
N PRO A 346 9.29 12.68 9.56
CA PRO A 346 9.28 12.94 8.13
C PRO A 346 10.56 13.66 7.69
N GLU A 347 11.07 13.29 6.54
CA GLU A 347 12.20 13.95 5.91
C GLU A 347 11.85 15.42 5.62
N PRO A 348 12.78 16.37 5.85
CA PRO A 348 12.52 17.79 5.64
C PRO A 348 12.42 18.15 4.15
N GLU A 349 13.19 17.47 3.30
CA GLU A 349 13.24 17.76 1.88
C GLU A 349 12.03 17.15 1.14
N LEU A 350 11.41 17.93 0.27
CA LEU A 350 10.19 17.53 -0.41
C LEU A 350 10.37 16.25 -1.24
N ASP A 351 11.52 16.10 -1.87
CA ASP A 351 11.81 14.97 -2.76
C ASP A 351 12.22 13.67 -2.02
N GLU A 352 12.30 13.74 -0.70
CA GLU A 352 12.55 12.60 0.18
C GLU A 352 11.33 12.24 1.06
N LYS A 353 10.28 13.08 1.07
CA LYS A 353 9.05 12.79 1.83
C LYS A 353 8.35 11.54 1.31
N CYS A 354 7.83 10.75 2.22
CA CYS A 354 7.03 9.57 1.89
C CYS A 354 5.60 9.98 1.50
N VAL A 355 5.38 10.21 0.21
CA VAL A 355 4.12 10.73 -0.35
C VAL A 355 3.73 10.02 -1.65
N SER A 356 2.45 10.11 -1.98
CA SER A 356 1.92 9.68 -3.29
C SER A 356 2.21 8.22 -3.64
N ILE A 357 1.87 7.30 -2.74
CA ILE A 357 2.04 5.85 -2.93
C ILE A 357 0.67 5.20 -3.13
N ASP A 358 0.58 4.36 -4.16
CA ASP A 358 -0.62 3.57 -4.47
C ASP A 358 -0.43 2.10 -4.16
N ILE A 359 -1.33 1.54 -3.35
CA ILE A 359 -1.38 0.10 -3.02
C ILE A 359 -2.80 -0.38 -3.35
N TYR A 360 -2.97 -1.10 -4.47
CA TYR A 360 -4.33 -1.47 -4.89
C TYR A 360 -4.45 -2.87 -5.49
N ASN A 361 -5.65 -3.43 -5.39
CA ASN A 361 -6.04 -4.72 -5.96
C ASN A 361 -5.12 -5.89 -5.56
N ASN A 362 -4.39 -5.78 -4.45
CA ASN A 362 -3.59 -6.89 -3.93
C ASN A 362 -4.47 -7.91 -3.21
N ASP A 363 -4.06 -9.17 -3.25
CA ASP A 363 -4.66 -10.29 -2.52
C ASP A 363 -3.69 -10.78 -1.45
N ILE A 364 -3.99 -10.51 -0.19
CA ILE A 364 -3.09 -10.79 0.93
C ILE A 364 -3.70 -11.88 1.80
N TYR A 365 -2.92 -12.92 2.05
CA TYR A 365 -3.41 -14.10 2.75
C TYR A 365 -2.45 -14.54 3.85
N LEU A 366 -2.97 -14.67 5.05
CA LEU A 366 -2.30 -15.24 6.21
C LEU A 366 -1.02 -14.48 6.59
N SER A 367 -1.22 -13.27 7.14
CA SER A 367 -0.15 -12.46 7.72
C SER A 367 -0.08 -12.64 9.24
N VAL A 368 1.12 -12.54 9.80
CA VAL A 368 1.31 -12.64 11.26
C VAL A 368 0.97 -11.33 11.96
N ASP A 369 1.34 -10.18 11.40
CA ASP A 369 0.94 -8.86 11.92
C ASP A 369 -0.08 -8.21 10.99
N ASP A 370 0.31 -7.48 9.98
CA ASP A 370 -0.56 -6.64 9.20
C ASP A 370 -0.71 -7.12 7.74
N PHE A 371 -1.86 -6.83 7.11
CA PHE A 371 -1.96 -6.97 5.67
C PHE A 371 -1.20 -5.85 4.97
N ILE A 372 -1.49 -4.60 5.37
CA ILE A 372 -0.86 -3.40 4.77
C ILE A 372 -0.55 -2.41 5.88
N GLU A 373 0.71 -2.01 5.97
CA GLU A 373 1.18 -0.93 6.82
C GLU A 373 1.46 0.34 6.00
N THR A 374 1.01 1.49 6.53
CA THR A 374 1.35 2.82 5.99
C THR A 374 2.14 3.65 7.00
N ASP A 375 2.92 2.95 7.83
CA ASP A 375 3.61 3.46 9.01
C ASP A 375 4.82 4.31 8.63
N GLY A 376 4.72 5.61 8.75
CA GLY A 376 5.74 6.56 8.29
C GLY A 376 5.32 7.38 7.06
N GLY A 377 4.16 7.12 6.49
CA GLY A 377 3.58 7.93 5.43
C GLY A 377 3.29 9.36 5.88
N VAL A 378 3.44 10.32 4.98
CA VAL A 378 3.23 11.75 5.28
C VAL A 378 1.94 12.24 4.65
N HIS A 379 1.82 12.22 3.32
CA HIS A 379 0.63 12.66 2.61
C HIS A 379 0.27 11.71 1.45
N ASN A 380 -1.01 11.64 1.13
CA ASN A 380 -1.53 11.02 -0.08
C ASN A 380 -1.08 9.55 -0.30
N ILE A 381 -1.10 8.75 0.77
CA ILE A 381 -0.92 7.29 0.69
C ILE A 381 -2.29 6.66 0.42
N ARG A 382 -2.44 5.92 -0.66
CA ARG A 382 -3.71 5.42 -1.17
C ARG A 382 -3.74 3.89 -1.17
N VAL A 383 -4.51 3.31 -0.27
CA VAL A 383 -4.71 1.87 -0.10
C VAL A 383 -6.12 1.54 -0.59
N LEU A 384 -6.22 1.04 -1.82
CA LEU A 384 -7.48 0.98 -2.57
C LEU A 384 -7.81 -0.43 -3.02
N ARG A 385 -9.04 -0.89 -2.79
CA ARG A 385 -9.55 -2.17 -3.37
C ARG A 385 -8.63 -3.37 -3.11
N ASN A 386 -7.98 -3.46 -1.94
CA ASN A 386 -7.23 -4.64 -1.55
C ASN A 386 -8.11 -5.65 -0.83
N ARG A 387 -7.75 -6.93 -0.90
CA ARG A 387 -8.39 -8.01 -0.16
C ARG A 387 -7.39 -8.65 0.80
N GLY A 388 -7.73 -8.69 2.08
CA GLY A 388 -6.92 -9.35 3.11
C GLY A 388 -7.71 -10.38 3.91
N PHE A 389 -7.20 -11.59 4.00
CA PHE A 389 -7.78 -12.71 4.76
C PHE A 389 -6.78 -13.28 5.75
N ASN A 390 -7.18 -13.35 7.02
CA ASN A 390 -6.41 -13.97 8.11
C ASN A 390 -5.12 -13.20 8.46
N ALA A 391 -5.22 -11.98 8.99
CA ALA A 391 -4.12 -11.37 9.73
C ALA A 391 -4.27 -11.65 11.22
N ALA A 392 -3.19 -12.01 11.92
CA ALA A 392 -3.31 -12.25 13.35
C ALA A 392 -3.61 -10.97 14.11
N HIS A 393 -2.92 -9.89 13.81
CA HIS A 393 -3.03 -8.65 14.57
C HIS A 393 -3.89 -7.58 13.92
N HIS A 394 -3.57 -7.10 12.70
CA HIS A 394 -4.33 -6.01 12.13
C HIS A 394 -4.53 -6.17 10.62
N GLY A 395 -5.55 -5.49 10.11
CA GLY A 395 -5.80 -5.41 8.69
C GLY A 395 -4.97 -4.32 8.02
N LEU A 396 -5.24 -3.09 8.39
CA LEU A 396 -4.64 -1.88 7.81
C LEU A 396 -4.00 -1.05 8.93
N SER A 397 -2.74 -0.66 8.77
CA SER A 397 -2.00 0.11 9.77
C SER A 397 -1.72 1.55 9.33
N ALA A 398 -1.83 2.47 10.28
CA ALA A 398 -1.39 3.87 10.18
C ALA A 398 -0.67 4.26 11.49
N GLN A 399 0.47 3.64 11.78
CA GLN A 399 1.15 3.72 13.09
C GLN A 399 2.64 4.16 12.97
N PRO A 400 2.93 5.45 12.67
CA PRO A 400 2.03 6.59 12.49
C PRO A 400 1.71 6.93 11.04
N MET A 401 0.76 7.90 10.88
CA MET A 401 0.60 8.73 9.70
C MET A 401 0.82 10.19 10.11
N PHE A 402 1.65 10.94 9.38
CA PHE A 402 2.13 12.27 9.76
C PHE A 402 1.29 13.41 9.18
N GLY A 403 -0.01 13.37 9.36
CA GLY A 403 -0.95 14.41 8.92
C GLY A 403 -1.87 13.92 7.82
N GLY A 404 -1.42 13.03 6.97
CA GLY A 404 -2.25 12.43 5.93
C GLY A 404 -2.64 13.39 4.79
N PRO A 405 -3.64 13.05 3.99
CA PRO A 405 -4.47 11.87 4.17
C PRO A 405 -3.76 10.56 3.82
N VAL A 406 -4.03 9.52 4.64
CA VAL A 406 -4.03 8.16 4.16
C VAL A 406 -5.45 7.78 3.79
N TYR A 407 -5.61 7.12 2.66
CA TYR A 407 -6.89 6.67 2.16
C TYR A 407 -7.00 5.16 2.26
N PHE A 408 -7.93 4.68 3.05
CA PHE A 408 -8.37 3.29 3.05
C PHE A 408 -9.72 3.22 2.34
N ILE A 409 -9.73 2.84 1.06
CA ILE A 409 -10.93 2.88 0.22
C ILE A 409 -11.21 1.52 -0.41
N ARG A 410 -12.45 1.01 -0.23
CA ARG A 410 -12.95 -0.23 -0.85
C ARG A 410 -12.12 -1.48 -0.53
N ASN A 411 -11.44 -1.52 0.64
CA ASN A 411 -10.71 -2.71 1.06
C ASN A 411 -11.63 -3.73 1.73
N LEU A 412 -11.34 -5.01 1.55
CA LEU A 412 -11.95 -6.15 2.23
C LEU A 412 -10.98 -6.68 3.29
N VAL A 413 -11.36 -6.62 4.55
CA VAL A 413 -10.60 -7.17 5.68
C VAL A 413 -11.41 -8.24 6.37
N TYR A 414 -10.94 -9.47 6.34
CA TYR A 414 -11.66 -10.61 6.89
C TYR A 414 -10.78 -11.42 7.84
N HIS A 415 -11.25 -11.61 9.07
CA HIS A 415 -10.63 -12.40 10.14
C HIS A 415 -9.30 -11.83 10.65
N VAL A 416 -9.41 -10.99 11.68
CA VAL A 416 -8.29 -10.39 12.42
C VAL A 416 -8.50 -10.66 13.92
N PRO A 417 -8.06 -11.83 14.44
CA PRO A 417 -8.53 -12.32 15.74
C PRO A 417 -7.92 -11.64 16.97
N PHE A 418 -6.66 -11.19 16.93
CA PHE A 418 -6.00 -10.72 18.14
C PHE A 418 -5.97 -9.19 18.26
N GLY A 419 -5.99 -8.48 17.16
CA GLY A 419 -6.02 -7.02 17.12
C GLY A 419 -7.34 -6.47 16.60
N GLY A 420 -7.32 -5.80 15.46
CA GLY A 420 -8.48 -5.18 14.82
C GLY A 420 -8.26 -4.85 13.35
N ALA A 421 -9.34 -4.49 12.65
CA ALA A 421 -9.26 -4.17 11.23
C ALA A 421 -8.36 -2.96 10.92
N ILE A 422 -8.20 -2.03 11.85
CA ILE A 422 -7.34 -0.83 11.73
C ILE A 422 -6.41 -0.75 12.93
N LYS A 423 -5.13 -0.48 12.69
CA LYS A 423 -4.06 -0.29 13.70
C LYS A 423 -3.65 1.19 13.75
N THR A 424 -3.78 1.78 14.94
CA THR A 424 -3.29 3.14 15.22
C THR A 424 -2.57 3.21 16.58
N GLY A 425 -2.54 2.09 17.29
CA GLY A 425 -2.13 2.02 18.69
C GLY A 425 -0.68 2.44 18.92
N GLY A 426 -0.48 3.30 19.93
CA GLY A 426 0.85 3.71 20.39
C GLY A 426 1.54 4.81 19.57
N ALA A 427 0.90 5.33 18.52
CA ALA A 427 1.52 6.31 17.63
C ALA A 427 0.65 7.54 17.30
N ASN A 428 -0.60 7.58 17.69
CA ASN A 428 -1.52 8.72 17.51
C ASN A 428 -1.48 9.35 16.10
N PRO A 429 -1.76 8.59 15.04
CA PRO A 429 -1.73 9.12 13.69
C PRO A 429 -2.75 10.22 13.47
N ALA A 430 -2.54 11.04 12.44
CA ALA A 430 -3.49 12.06 12.01
C ALA A 430 -3.79 11.94 10.52
N GLY A 431 -5.03 12.31 10.11
CA GLY A 431 -5.42 12.37 8.71
C GLY A 431 -5.74 11.01 8.09
N VAL A 432 -6.65 10.24 8.68
CA VAL A 432 -7.03 8.91 8.18
C VAL A 432 -8.43 8.94 7.59
N LEU A 433 -8.56 8.67 6.29
CA LEU A 433 -9.82 8.63 5.55
C LEU A 433 -10.20 7.19 5.23
N VAL A 434 -11.35 6.76 5.75
CA VAL A 434 -11.80 5.36 5.69
C VAL A 434 -13.16 5.31 4.99
N TYR A 435 -13.15 4.97 3.70
CA TYR A 435 -14.33 5.05 2.85
C TYR A 435 -14.64 3.72 2.17
N HIS A 436 -15.90 3.31 2.15
CA HIS A 436 -16.37 2.13 1.42
C HIS A 436 -15.63 0.82 1.77
N ASN A 437 -15.10 0.63 2.97
CA ASN A 437 -14.48 -0.65 3.31
C ASN A 437 -15.48 -1.63 3.89
N THR A 438 -15.17 -2.92 3.80
CA THR A 438 -15.90 -3.99 4.48
C THR A 438 -14.98 -4.68 5.48
N PHE A 439 -15.29 -4.53 6.77
CA PHE A 439 -14.50 -5.08 7.87
C PHE A 439 -15.26 -6.22 8.58
N VAL A 440 -14.80 -7.45 8.39
CA VAL A 440 -15.29 -8.64 9.12
C VAL A 440 -14.29 -8.99 10.23
N ALA A 441 -14.04 -8.00 11.05
CA ALA A 441 -13.21 -8.01 12.25
C ALA A 441 -13.64 -6.84 13.13
N GLU A 442 -13.39 -6.91 14.43
CA GLU A 442 -13.55 -5.76 15.30
C GLU A 442 -12.59 -4.64 14.86
N THR A 443 -13.03 -3.40 14.94
CA THR A 443 -12.22 -2.25 14.52
C THR A 443 -11.80 -1.46 15.75
N ALA A 444 -10.50 -1.27 15.94
CA ALA A 444 -9.95 -0.56 17.07
C ALA A 444 -8.92 0.49 16.65
N ALA A 445 -9.33 1.76 16.62
CA ALA A 445 -8.45 2.92 16.46
C ALA A 445 -8.20 3.56 17.83
N THR A 446 -7.17 3.10 18.54
CA THR A 446 -6.99 3.39 19.97
C THR A 446 -6.32 4.72 20.30
N GLY A 447 -5.97 5.52 19.29
CA GLY A 447 -5.45 6.88 19.46
C GLY A 447 -5.28 7.48 18.08
N ILE A 448 -6.10 8.48 17.74
CA ILE A 448 -6.13 9.05 16.40
C ILE A 448 -6.59 10.50 16.45
N SER A 449 -6.21 11.27 15.45
CA SER A 449 -6.70 12.62 15.21
C SER A 449 -7.15 12.78 13.78
N ASN A 450 -8.19 13.59 13.54
CA ASN A 450 -8.63 13.95 12.19
C ASN A 450 -8.91 12.73 11.29
N ALA A 451 -9.79 11.84 11.77
CA ALA A 451 -10.18 10.61 11.06
C ALA A 451 -11.63 10.68 10.58
N HIS A 452 -11.89 10.27 9.34
CA HIS A 452 -13.22 10.36 8.74
C HIS A 452 -13.67 9.03 8.15
N TYR A 453 -14.87 8.58 8.53
CA TYR A 453 -15.44 7.30 8.12
C TYR A 453 -16.73 7.51 7.34
N ARG A 454 -16.82 7.00 6.11
CA ARG A 454 -18.01 7.09 5.24
C ARG A 454 -18.23 5.79 4.49
N ASN A 455 -19.47 5.39 4.41
CA ASN A 455 -19.92 4.29 3.54
C ASN A 455 -19.29 2.92 3.87
N ASN A 456 -18.75 2.72 5.07
CA ASN A 456 -18.15 1.46 5.47
C ASN A 456 -19.18 0.46 6.00
N LEU A 457 -18.83 -0.83 5.98
CA LEU A 457 -19.54 -1.92 6.66
C LEU A 457 -18.67 -2.49 7.77
N PHE A 458 -19.16 -2.43 9.01
CA PHE A 458 -18.53 -2.98 10.21
C PHE A 458 -19.34 -4.19 10.71
N LEU A 459 -18.77 -5.40 10.63
CA LEU A 459 -19.48 -6.64 10.95
C LEU A 459 -18.96 -7.34 12.21
N GLY A 460 -17.65 -7.33 12.47
CA GLY A 460 -17.07 -7.99 13.64
C GLY A 460 -17.21 -9.51 13.65
N ARG A 461 -17.00 -10.13 14.82
CA ARG A 461 -17.06 -11.59 15.04
C ARG A 461 -17.89 -11.98 16.28
N ASP A 462 -18.57 -11.05 16.93
CA ASP A 462 -19.25 -11.25 18.24
C ASP A 462 -18.30 -11.62 19.39
N HIS A 463 -17.12 -11.00 19.45
CA HIS A 463 -16.19 -11.22 20.54
C HIS A 463 -16.72 -10.60 21.84
N PRO A 464 -16.86 -11.36 22.97
CA PRO A 464 -17.53 -10.86 24.18
C PRO A 464 -16.84 -9.67 24.84
N ASP A 465 -15.51 -9.60 24.74
CA ASP A 465 -14.69 -8.59 25.43
C ASP A 465 -14.23 -7.44 24.51
N LYS A 466 -14.69 -7.40 23.27
CA LYS A 466 -14.34 -6.37 22.29
C LYS A 466 -15.59 -5.72 21.71
N PRO A 467 -15.73 -4.38 21.76
CA PRO A 467 -16.79 -3.71 21.01
C PRO A 467 -16.54 -3.89 19.50
N LEU A 468 -17.61 -3.80 18.71
CA LEU A 468 -17.50 -3.85 17.25
C LEU A 468 -16.59 -2.76 16.73
N PHE A 469 -16.77 -1.55 17.24
CA PHE A 469 -15.96 -0.39 16.88
C PHE A 469 -15.44 0.33 18.12
N ARG A 470 -14.13 0.59 18.19
CA ARG A 470 -13.51 1.29 19.30
C ARG A 470 -12.57 2.37 18.79
N GLN A 471 -12.81 3.63 19.22
CA GLN A 471 -11.93 4.73 18.84
C GLN A 471 -11.69 5.71 19.98
N LYS A 472 -10.44 6.12 20.14
CA LYS A 472 -10.03 7.25 20.97
C LYS A 472 -9.54 8.38 20.07
N ASN A 473 -10.22 9.52 20.13
CA ASN A 473 -9.88 10.72 19.38
C ASN A 473 -9.20 11.73 20.29
N TYR A 474 -8.07 12.25 19.88
CA TYR A 474 -7.38 13.33 20.60
C TYR A 474 -7.83 14.71 20.16
N THR A 475 -8.56 14.82 19.05
CA THR A 475 -9.16 16.05 18.54
C THR A 475 -10.65 15.86 18.29
N ARG A 476 -11.40 16.97 18.19
CA ARG A 476 -12.83 16.98 17.82
C ARG A 476 -13.07 16.97 16.31
N TYR A 477 -12.02 16.78 15.51
CA TYR A 477 -12.11 16.88 14.04
C TYR A 477 -12.56 15.58 13.38
N SER A 478 -12.49 14.45 14.08
CA SER A 478 -12.94 13.16 13.53
C SER A 478 -14.46 13.10 13.35
N THR A 479 -14.90 12.51 12.22
CA THR A 479 -16.33 12.39 11.89
C THR A 479 -16.70 11.02 11.35
N MET A 480 -17.93 10.58 11.65
CA MET A 480 -18.51 9.33 11.16
C MET A 480 -19.93 9.56 10.68
N ASP A 481 -20.26 9.09 9.47
CA ASP A 481 -21.63 9.08 8.97
C ASP A 481 -21.80 8.13 7.77
N TYR A 482 -23.01 7.68 7.49
CA TYR A 482 -23.36 6.76 6.41
C TYR A 482 -22.64 5.41 6.48
N ASN A 483 -22.37 4.88 7.67
CA ASN A 483 -21.79 3.55 7.82
C ASN A 483 -22.85 2.51 8.23
N GLY A 484 -22.60 1.25 7.87
CA GLY A 484 -23.42 0.12 8.28
C GLY A 484 -22.76 -0.68 9.41
N TYR A 485 -23.53 -0.97 10.46
CA TYR A 485 -23.06 -1.67 11.65
C TYR A 485 -23.87 -2.93 11.87
N ARG A 486 -23.21 -4.05 12.05
CA ARG A 486 -23.87 -5.25 12.51
C ARG A 486 -23.96 -5.20 14.05
N PRO A 487 -25.17 -5.21 14.66
CA PRO A 487 -25.29 -5.20 16.11
C PRO A 487 -24.51 -6.35 16.75
N HIS A 488 -23.69 -6.02 17.72
CA HIS A 488 -22.87 -6.99 18.44
C HIS A 488 -23.76 -7.77 19.43
N GLN A 489 -23.67 -9.10 19.42
CA GLN A 489 -24.56 -9.92 20.26
C GLN A 489 -24.05 -10.11 21.69
N LEU A 490 -22.74 -10.00 21.91
CA LEU A 490 -22.08 -10.35 23.16
C LEU A 490 -21.37 -9.18 23.85
N GLY A 491 -21.26 -8.02 23.21
CA GLY A 491 -20.53 -6.86 23.73
C GLY A 491 -21.15 -5.54 23.30
N ASP A 492 -20.46 -4.45 23.59
CA ASP A 492 -20.87 -3.12 23.16
C ASP A 492 -20.75 -2.96 21.64
N LEU A 493 -21.63 -2.17 21.06
CA LEU A 493 -21.53 -1.83 19.65
C LEU A 493 -20.36 -0.88 19.40
N ILE A 494 -20.32 0.23 20.15
CA ILE A 494 -19.30 1.26 19.96
C ILE A 494 -18.71 1.68 21.31
N ALA A 495 -17.39 1.76 21.40
CA ALA A 495 -16.66 2.42 22.47
C ALA A 495 -15.95 3.67 21.92
N TRP A 496 -16.31 4.84 22.40
CA TRP A 496 -15.90 6.12 21.85
C TRP A 496 -15.32 7.05 22.91
N ALA A 497 -14.18 7.66 22.62
CA ALA A 497 -13.60 8.73 23.41
C ALA A 497 -13.26 9.93 22.52
N MET A 498 -13.63 11.14 22.95
CA MET A 498 -13.37 12.39 22.25
C MET A 498 -13.33 13.54 23.28
N PRO A 499 -12.50 14.56 23.08
CA PRO A 499 -12.52 15.75 23.95
C PRO A 499 -13.88 16.43 23.96
N THR A 500 -14.37 16.84 25.14
CA THR A 500 -15.65 17.55 25.31
C THR A 500 -15.49 19.04 25.49
N ASP A 501 -14.45 19.44 26.25
CA ASP A 501 -14.27 20.82 26.72
C ASP A 501 -13.20 21.60 25.94
N ALA A 502 -12.48 20.93 25.05
CA ALA A 502 -11.45 21.53 24.21
C ALA A 502 -11.47 20.91 22.80
N LEU A 503 -10.91 21.62 21.83
CA LEU A 503 -10.75 21.08 20.47
C LEU A 503 -9.75 19.91 20.41
N ARG A 504 -8.78 19.88 21.33
CA ARG A 504 -7.68 18.92 21.43
C ARG A 504 -7.45 18.56 22.90
N SER A 505 -7.08 17.30 23.16
CA SER A 505 -6.68 16.85 24.49
C SER A 505 -5.72 15.66 24.38
N TYR A 506 -4.42 15.96 24.27
CA TYR A 506 -3.37 14.94 24.18
C TYR A 506 -2.86 14.49 25.55
N GLU A 507 -2.96 15.35 26.57
CA GLU A 507 -2.36 15.13 27.89
C GLU A 507 -3.36 14.66 28.95
N SER A 508 -4.65 14.84 28.68
CA SER A 508 -5.71 14.47 29.63
C SER A 508 -6.23 13.06 29.34
N PRO A 509 -6.54 12.28 30.37
CA PRO A 509 -7.23 11.00 30.19
C PRO A 509 -8.55 11.20 29.45
N LEU A 510 -8.75 10.43 28.38
CA LEU A 510 -10.01 10.40 27.64
C LEU A 510 -10.70 9.06 27.89
N PRO A 511 -11.65 9.00 28.84
CA PRO A 511 -12.37 7.76 29.13
C PRO A 511 -13.29 7.39 27.98
N TYR A 512 -13.34 6.09 27.68
CA TYR A 512 -14.31 5.57 26.74
C TYR A 512 -15.74 5.65 27.32
N ARG A 513 -16.67 6.02 26.46
CA ARG A 513 -18.10 5.82 26.67
C ARG A 513 -18.54 4.66 25.78
N SER A 514 -19.18 3.69 26.37
CA SER A 514 -19.71 2.51 25.67
C SER A 514 -21.16 2.72 25.29
N PHE A 515 -21.52 2.24 24.11
CA PHE A 515 -22.86 2.31 23.55
C PHE A 515 -23.28 0.93 23.02
N SER A 516 -24.40 0.44 23.50
CA SER A 516 -24.96 -0.85 23.09
C SER A 516 -25.77 -0.79 21.79
N SER A 517 -26.12 0.42 21.32
CA SER A 517 -26.88 0.63 20.09
C SER A 517 -26.41 1.86 19.31
N LEU A 518 -26.64 1.84 18.01
CA LEU A 518 -26.36 2.97 17.10
C LEU A 518 -27.20 4.20 17.48
N ALA A 519 -28.45 3.99 17.88
CA ALA A 519 -29.35 5.08 18.33
C ALA A 519 -28.81 5.82 19.57
N ALA A 520 -28.29 5.08 20.57
CA ALA A 520 -27.66 5.68 21.75
C ALA A 520 -26.38 6.46 21.39
N PHE A 521 -25.54 5.91 20.53
CA PHE A 521 -24.33 6.58 20.05
C PHE A 521 -24.66 7.88 19.30
N ARG A 522 -25.58 7.82 18.35
CA ARG A 522 -26.06 8.98 17.58
C ARG A 522 -26.59 10.10 18.48
N SER A 523 -27.47 9.75 19.44
CA SER A 523 -28.06 10.72 20.37
C SER A 523 -27.02 11.41 21.24
N ALA A 524 -25.96 10.68 21.64
CA ALA A 524 -24.96 11.19 22.59
C ALA A 524 -23.83 11.98 21.91
N THR A 525 -23.56 11.74 20.63
CA THR A 525 -22.37 12.26 19.95
C THR A 525 -22.68 13.12 18.72
N GLY A 526 -23.89 13.01 18.16
CA GLY A 526 -24.25 13.63 16.89
C GLY A 526 -23.60 12.96 15.65
N GLN A 527 -22.82 11.91 15.85
CA GLN A 527 -22.24 11.09 14.79
C GLN A 527 -23.29 10.10 14.23
N GLU A 528 -23.03 9.52 13.07
CA GLU A 528 -23.86 8.48 12.43
C GLU A 528 -25.34 8.87 12.28
N ARG A 529 -25.59 10.08 11.79
CA ARG A 529 -26.96 10.55 11.56
C ARG A 529 -27.70 9.69 10.55
N HIS A 530 -26.97 9.21 9.53
CA HIS A 530 -27.47 8.36 8.46
C HIS A 530 -26.93 6.91 8.55
N GLY A 531 -26.20 6.58 9.61
CA GLY A 531 -25.73 5.20 9.84
C GLY A 531 -26.90 4.22 9.98
N ILE A 532 -26.71 2.99 9.52
CA ILE A 532 -27.73 1.94 9.54
C ILE A 532 -27.27 0.69 10.29
N GLU A 533 -28.21 -0.08 10.79
CA GLU A 533 -27.95 -1.43 11.30
C GLU A 533 -28.15 -2.45 10.16
N ILE A 534 -27.26 -3.41 10.10
CA ILE A 534 -27.22 -4.49 9.09
C ILE A 534 -26.98 -5.83 9.78
N ASP A 535 -27.04 -6.92 9.03
CA ASP A 535 -26.56 -8.24 9.41
C ASP A 535 -25.80 -8.90 8.24
N GLU A 536 -25.24 -10.08 8.47
CA GLU A 536 -24.45 -10.82 7.45
C GLU A 536 -25.28 -11.30 6.26
N SER A 537 -26.61 -11.31 6.36
CA SER A 537 -27.50 -11.73 5.27
C SER A 537 -27.55 -10.77 4.10
N ILE A 538 -26.98 -9.55 4.27
CA ILE A 538 -26.86 -8.58 3.17
C ILE A 538 -25.99 -9.09 2.02
N PHE A 539 -25.10 -10.05 2.27
CA PHE A 539 -24.17 -10.60 1.28
C PHE A 539 -24.70 -11.88 0.61
N GLU A 540 -24.22 -12.16 -0.61
CA GLU A 540 -24.60 -13.37 -1.33
C GLU A 540 -24.17 -14.63 -0.59
N ARG A 541 -22.92 -14.68 -0.08
CA ARG A 541 -22.41 -15.82 0.69
C ARG A 541 -21.31 -15.39 1.66
N MET A 542 -21.69 -15.00 2.85
CA MET A 542 -20.75 -14.65 3.92
C MET A 542 -21.12 -15.34 5.22
N ARG A 543 -20.16 -15.67 6.02
CA ARG A 543 -20.30 -16.11 7.40
C ARG A 543 -19.24 -15.42 8.26
N LEU A 544 -19.58 -15.21 9.52
CA LEU A 544 -18.63 -14.62 10.47
C LEU A 544 -17.56 -15.64 10.86
N PRO A 545 -16.32 -15.18 11.08
CA PRO A 545 -15.30 -16.00 11.72
C PRO A 545 -15.70 -16.37 13.15
N ASP A 546 -15.42 -17.60 13.55
CA ASP A 546 -15.68 -18.07 14.90
C ASP A 546 -14.62 -17.52 15.88
N TYR A 547 -15.00 -16.62 16.77
CA TYR A 547 -14.10 -16.00 17.73
C TYR A 547 -13.45 -17.00 18.71
N ARG A 548 -14.05 -18.19 18.89
CA ARG A 548 -13.51 -19.28 19.73
C ARG A 548 -12.39 -20.06 19.04
N ARG A 549 -12.21 -19.85 17.74
CA ARG A 549 -11.21 -20.54 16.92
C ARG A 549 -10.29 -19.53 16.21
N PRO A 550 -9.56 -18.69 16.97
CA PRO A 550 -8.82 -17.55 16.42
C PRO A 550 -7.73 -17.97 15.42
N HIS A 551 -7.14 -19.16 15.56
CA HIS A 551 -6.06 -19.64 14.70
C HIS A 551 -6.55 -20.34 13.42
N LYS A 552 -7.87 -20.47 13.23
CA LYS A 552 -8.43 -21.14 12.04
C LYS A 552 -8.34 -20.22 10.83
N PRO A 553 -7.62 -20.58 9.76
CA PRO A 553 -7.66 -19.79 8.53
C PRO A 553 -8.97 -20.01 7.76
N TYR A 554 -9.38 -19.00 7.02
CA TYR A 554 -10.54 -19.00 6.13
C TYR A 554 -10.09 -18.73 4.70
N GLN A 555 -10.71 -19.42 3.73
CA GLN A 555 -10.34 -19.29 2.33
C GLN A 555 -11.19 -18.21 1.64
N PRO A 556 -10.59 -17.30 0.89
CA PRO A 556 -11.30 -16.23 0.19
C PRO A 556 -12.39 -16.76 -0.78
N GLU A 557 -12.14 -17.87 -1.43
CA GLU A 557 -13.04 -18.46 -2.42
C GLU A 557 -14.35 -18.99 -1.81
N ALA A 558 -14.37 -19.20 -0.49
CA ALA A 558 -15.55 -19.63 0.24
C ALA A 558 -16.54 -18.49 0.55
N ILE A 559 -16.15 -17.24 0.33
CA ILE A 559 -16.88 -16.03 0.72
C ILE A 559 -17.22 -15.21 -0.53
N ASP A 560 -18.43 -14.68 -0.57
CA ASP A 560 -18.89 -13.75 -1.62
C ASP A 560 -19.48 -12.51 -0.97
N PHE A 561 -18.78 -11.40 -1.07
CA PHE A 561 -19.14 -10.11 -0.48
C PHE A 561 -20.02 -9.24 -1.37
N ARG A 562 -20.50 -9.74 -2.50
CA ARG A 562 -21.48 -8.99 -3.30
C ARG A 562 -22.77 -8.84 -2.52
N LEU A 563 -23.33 -7.63 -2.56
CA LEU A 563 -24.59 -7.35 -1.89
C LEU A 563 -25.76 -8.02 -2.60
N ARG A 564 -26.66 -8.60 -1.83
CA ARG A 564 -27.93 -9.12 -2.35
C ARG A 564 -28.83 -7.99 -2.83
N LYS A 565 -29.63 -8.28 -3.83
CA LYS A 565 -30.64 -7.36 -4.31
C LYS A 565 -31.62 -6.98 -3.17
N GLY A 566 -31.76 -5.68 -2.93
CA GLY A 566 -32.65 -5.15 -1.89
C GLY A 566 -32.10 -5.23 -0.48
N ALA A 567 -30.81 -5.57 -0.30
CA ALA A 567 -30.14 -5.46 0.99
C ALA A 567 -30.16 -4.01 1.48
N ALA A 568 -30.19 -3.81 2.80
CA ALA A 568 -30.24 -2.47 3.41
C ALA A 568 -29.04 -1.58 3.07
N ALA A 569 -27.90 -2.18 2.71
CA ALA A 569 -26.68 -1.50 2.31
C ALA A 569 -26.69 -1.01 0.85
N VAL A 570 -27.66 -1.45 0.04
CA VAL A 570 -27.80 -1.02 -1.37
C VAL A 570 -28.43 0.37 -1.44
N ASP A 571 -27.88 1.28 -2.24
CA ASP A 571 -28.32 2.67 -2.40
C ASP A 571 -28.34 3.48 -1.07
N ALA A 572 -27.50 3.13 -0.09
CA ALA A 572 -27.53 3.71 1.26
C ALA A 572 -26.34 4.65 1.55
N GLY A 573 -25.43 4.81 0.62
CA GLY A 573 -24.19 5.58 0.79
C GLY A 573 -24.32 7.05 0.44
N LEU A 574 -23.33 7.82 0.88
CA LEU A 574 -23.11 9.21 0.54
C LEU A 574 -22.33 9.29 -0.79
N ILE A 575 -22.73 10.19 -1.67
CA ILE A 575 -21.92 10.52 -2.86
C ILE A 575 -20.66 11.26 -2.43
N LEU A 576 -19.51 10.70 -2.79
CA LEU A 576 -18.18 11.23 -2.56
C LEU A 576 -17.54 11.52 -3.93
N PRO A 577 -17.54 12.76 -4.42
CA PRO A 577 -17.05 13.09 -5.75
C PRO A 577 -15.62 12.59 -5.99
N ASN A 578 -15.37 12.00 -7.15
CA ASN A 578 -14.11 11.36 -7.56
C ASN A 578 -13.68 10.14 -6.72
N ILE A 579 -14.55 9.64 -5.83
CA ILE A 579 -14.35 8.40 -5.06
C ILE A 579 -15.33 7.30 -5.52
N ASN A 580 -16.58 7.68 -5.75
CA ASN A 580 -17.65 6.72 -6.06
C ASN A 580 -18.58 7.19 -7.19
N ASP A 581 -18.08 8.03 -8.11
CA ASP A 581 -18.86 8.61 -9.22
C ASP A 581 -19.47 7.54 -10.15
N GLY A 582 -18.88 6.34 -10.20
CA GLY A 582 -19.35 5.22 -11.02
C GLY A 582 -20.43 4.36 -10.38
N TYR A 583 -21.05 4.78 -9.27
CA TYR A 583 -22.07 3.97 -8.61
C TYR A 583 -23.28 3.68 -9.52
N THR A 584 -23.92 2.56 -9.27
CA THR A 584 -25.15 2.16 -9.97
C THR A 584 -26.36 2.30 -9.05
N GLY A 585 -27.53 2.70 -9.58
CA GLY A 585 -28.73 2.87 -8.76
C GLY A 585 -29.03 4.31 -8.38
N ARG A 586 -29.57 4.54 -7.18
CA ARG A 586 -30.00 5.87 -6.72
C ARG A 586 -28.94 6.59 -5.90
N ALA A 587 -28.08 5.84 -5.24
CA ALA A 587 -26.97 6.31 -4.44
C ALA A 587 -25.91 5.19 -4.38
N PRO A 588 -24.66 5.48 -3.98
CA PRO A 588 -23.65 4.46 -3.79
C PRO A 588 -24.05 3.42 -2.75
N ASP A 589 -23.58 2.19 -2.92
CA ASP A 589 -23.73 1.14 -1.93
C ASP A 589 -22.76 1.32 -0.76
N LEU A 590 -23.08 0.76 0.41
CA LEU A 590 -22.13 0.67 1.50
C LEU A 590 -21.17 -0.51 1.31
N GLY A 591 -19.93 -0.32 1.77
CA GLY A 591 -18.90 -1.37 1.72
C GLY A 591 -18.04 -1.33 0.46
N ALA A 592 -17.21 -2.37 0.33
CA ALA A 592 -16.14 -2.41 -0.66
C ALA A 592 -16.58 -2.66 -2.10
N ILE A 593 -17.73 -3.33 -2.29
CA ILE A 593 -18.21 -3.77 -3.60
C ILE A 593 -19.53 -3.08 -3.91
N GLU A 594 -19.55 -2.31 -4.98
CA GLU A 594 -20.77 -1.74 -5.56
C GLU A 594 -21.53 -2.81 -6.32
N ARG A 595 -22.84 -2.88 -6.09
CA ARG A 595 -23.68 -3.86 -6.75
C ARG A 595 -23.93 -3.49 -8.21
N GLY A 596 -23.55 -4.38 -9.12
CA GLY A 596 -23.69 -4.18 -10.56
C GLY A 596 -22.41 -3.74 -11.27
N GLU A 597 -21.36 -3.42 -10.52
CA GLU A 597 -20.00 -3.28 -11.08
C GLU A 597 -19.40 -4.64 -11.45
N ASP A 598 -18.42 -4.62 -12.35
CA ASP A 598 -17.63 -5.78 -12.69
C ASP A 598 -16.86 -6.30 -11.47
N ALA A 599 -16.59 -7.60 -11.47
CA ALA A 599 -15.86 -8.23 -10.37
C ALA A 599 -14.44 -7.66 -10.25
N VAL A 600 -14.09 -7.18 -9.06
CA VAL A 600 -12.72 -6.73 -8.76
C VAL A 600 -11.76 -7.91 -8.86
N ILE A 601 -10.69 -7.77 -9.63
CA ILE A 601 -9.60 -8.74 -9.70
C ILE A 601 -8.61 -8.43 -8.58
N TYR A 602 -8.60 -9.28 -7.56
CA TYR A 602 -7.60 -9.25 -6.50
C TYR A 602 -6.45 -10.18 -6.85
N GLY A 603 -5.22 -9.69 -6.74
CA GLY A 603 -4.03 -10.44 -7.12
C GLY A 603 -3.73 -10.39 -8.63
N PRO A 604 -2.82 -11.25 -9.13
CA PRO A 604 -2.33 -11.20 -10.50
C PRO A 604 -3.43 -11.27 -11.56
N ARG A 605 -3.34 -10.40 -12.55
CA ARG A 605 -4.32 -10.28 -13.65
C ARG A 605 -4.23 -11.42 -14.68
N GLY A 606 -3.14 -12.13 -14.69
CA GLY A 606 -2.84 -13.16 -15.69
C GLY A 606 -2.10 -12.62 -16.93
N PRO A 607 -1.51 -13.52 -17.72
CA PRO A 607 -0.70 -13.13 -18.87
C PRO A 607 -1.51 -12.32 -19.89
N GLY A 608 -1.00 -11.15 -20.26
CA GLY A 608 -1.57 -10.29 -21.32
C GLY A 608 -2.72 -9.39 -20.89
N ALA A 609 -3.05 -9.29 -19.61
CA ALA A 609 -3.95 -8.26 -19.11
C ALA A 609 -3.19 -6.92 -18.99
N GLU A 610 -3.60 -5.93 -19.75
CA GLU A 610 -3.11 -4.54 -19.68
C GLU A 610 -3.77 -3.75 -18.55
#